data_adb9eca0c0b1647ba41e2f6066590e05
#
_entry.id   adb9eca0c0b1647ba41e2f6066590e05
#
_cell.length_a   1.000
_cell.length_b   1.000
_cell.length_c   1.000
_cell.angle_alpha   90.00
_cell.angle_beta   90.00
_cell.angle_gamma   90.00
#
_symmetry.space_group_name_H-M   'P 1'
#
loop_
_entity.id
_entity.type
_entity.pdbx_description
1 polymer ?
#
loop_
_entity_poly.entity_id
_entity_poly.type
_entity_poly.pdbx_seq_one_letter_code
_entity_poly.pdbx_strand_id
1 'polypeptide(L)'
;MSDDRGALSLARREGLPDALRVLVAEYPRECWEGHRNLTALMRFWLERHLIFRELEAALLAETRGLLAGDREPREFAAQLARLGNAFLGDLQAHHGIEDLHFFPRLQRLDTRIATGFDLLEADHHEIEPRLQALAERANALLAAIREGAPTADGAGRLEAELLRLQGFLDRHLTDEEDLVVPVILANPDADLD
;
A
#
# COMPACT_ATOMS: atom_id res chain seq x y z
N MET A 1 3.28 28.85 -5.47
CA MET A 1 2.99 27.50 -6.02
C MET A 1 3.85 26.37 -5.44
N SER A 2 4.80 26.61 -4.53
CA SER A 2 5.64 25.54 -3.93
C SER A 2 5.17 25.03 -2.56
N ASP A 3 4.23 25.74 -1.92
CA ASP A 3 3.74 25.38 -0.56
C ASP A 3 2.59 24.34 -0.60
N ASP A 4 1.87 24.28 -1.70
CA ASP A 4 0.68 23.40 -1.87
C ASP A 4 1.06 21.92 -2.07
N ARG A 5 2.17 21.64 -2.75
CA ARG A 5 2.67 20.26 -2.94
C ARG A 5 3.12 19.60 -1.64
N GLY A 6 3.65 20.38 -0.70
CA GLY A 6 4.05 19.86 0.60
C GLY A 6 2.88 19.48 1.50
N ALA A 7 1.72 20.13 1.33
CA ALA A 7 0.50 19.79 2.05
C ALA A 7 -0.17 18.51 1.53
N LEU A 8 0.05 18.19 0.25
CA LEU A 8 -0.51 17.00 -0.42
C LEU A 8 0.34 15.75 -0.28
N SER A 9 1.56 15.85 0.29
CA SER A 9 2.40 14.67 0.49
C SER A 9 1.71 13.63 1.38
N LEU A 10 1.95 12.36 1.10
CA LEU A 10 1.38 11.23 1.84
C LEU A 10 1.68 11.30 3.35
N ALA A 11 2.82 11.91 3.71
CA ALA A 11 3.22 12.10 5.10
C ALA A 11 2.36 13.11 5.87
N ARG A 12 1.59 13.95 5.20
CA ARG A 12 0.90 15.10 5.82
C ARG A 12 -0.60 15.12 5.59
N ARG A 13 -1.08 14.59 4.46
CA ARG A 13 -2.50 14.60 4.16
C ARG A 13 -3.25 13.55 4.98
N GLU A 14 -4.47 13.87 5.36
CA GLU A 14 -5.38 12.96 6.09
C GLU A 14 -6.35 12.23 5.14
N GLY A 15 -6.35 12.56 3.85
CA GLY A 15 -7.17 11.98 2.80
C GLY A 15 -7.09 12.78 1.52
N LEU A 16 -7.84 12.34 0.50
CA LEU A 16 -7.96 13.05 -0.76
C LEU A 16 -8.47 14.47 -0.54
N PRO A 17 -7.91 15.48 -1.25
CA PRO A 17 -8.48 16.82 -1.32
C PRO A 17 -9.94 16.78 -1.78
N ASP A 18 -10.78 17.69 -1.27
CA ASP A 18 -12.21 17.75 -1.62
C ASP A 18 -12.46 17.81 -3.14
N ALA A 19 -11.59 18.47 -3.88
CA ALA A 19 -11.67 18.55 -5.33
C ALA A 19 -11.53 17.19 -6.04
N LEU A 20 -10.90 16.22 -5.41
CA LEU A 20 -10.71 14.86 -5.93
C LEU A 20 -11.76 13.86 -5.42
N ARG A 21 -12.61 14.28 -4.50
CA ARG A 21 -13.64 13.43 -3.89
C ARG A 21 -14.99 13.45 -4.62
N VAL A 22 -15.08 14.12 -5.77
CA VAL A 22 -16.34 14.29 -6.49
C VAL A 22 -16.98 12.97 -6.89
N LEU A 23 -16.19 12.01 -7.36
CA LEU A 23 -16.70 10.70 -7.78
C LEU A 23 -17.01 9.79 -6.59
N VAL A 24 -16.22 9.79 -5.53
CA VAL A 24 -16.53 8.98 -4.34
C VAL A 24 -17.79 9.48 -3.62
N ALA A 25 -18.14 10.77 -3.77
CA ALA A 25 -19.42 11.30 -3.31
C ALA A 25 -20.61 10.80 -4.16
N GLU A 26 -20.42 10.61 -5.48
CA GLU A 26 -21.41 10.04 -6.39
C GLU A 26 -21.54 8.51 -6.23
N TYR A 27 -20.43 7.82 -5.96
CA TYR A 27 -20.31 6.36 -5.79
C TYR A 27 -19.66 6.04 -4.45
N PRO A 28 -20.36 6.19 -3.32
CA PRO A 28 -19.81 5.93 -1.99
C PRO A 28 -19.52 4.44 -1.78
N ARG A 29 -18.58 4.13 -0.87
CA ARG A 29 -18.06 2.77 -0.63
C ARG A 29 -19.14 1.74 -0.37
N GLU A 30 -20.23 2.14 0.30
CA GLU A 30 -21.37 1.28 0.63
C GLU A 30 -22.11 0.72 -0.60
N CYS A 31 -21.97 1.39 -1.76
CA CYS A 31 -22.60 0.92 -2.99
C CYS A 31 -21.72 0.00 -3.84
N TRP A 32 -20.41 -0.13 -3.53
CA TRP A 32 -19.45 -0.78 -4.43
C TRP A 32 -19.71 -2.26 -4.62
N GLU A 33 -19.85 -3.02 -3.53
CA GLU A 33 -19.94 -4.49 -3.56
C GLU A 33 -21.10 -5.00 -4.43
N GLY A 34 -22.25 -4.34 -4.33
CA GLY A 34 -23.46 -4.67 -5.10
C GLY A 34 -23.59 -3.94 -6.44
N HIS A 35 -22.62 -3.09 -6.80
CA HIS A 35 -22.76 -2.28 -8.01
C HIS A 35 -22.57 -3.11 -9.28
N ARG A 36 -23.51 -2.98 -10.23
CA ARG A 36 -23.54 -3.78 -11.47
C ARG A 36 -22.27 -3.60 -12.34
N ASN A 37 -21.58 -2.47 -12.21
CA ASN A 37 -20.38 -2.12 -12.98
C ASN A 37 -19.08 -2.54 -12.26
N LEU A 38 -19.16 -3.14 -11.08
CA LEU A 38 -17.98 -3.65 -10.41
C LEU A 38 -17.50 -4.94 -11.08
N THR A 39 -16.46 -4.84 -11.90
CA THR A 39 -15.92 -5.94 -12.70
C THR A 39 -15.17 -6.97 -11.84
N ALA A 40 -14.92 -8.17 -12.41
CA ALA A 40 -14.09 -9.19 -11.78
C ALA A 40 -12.64 -8.70 -11.57
N LEU A 41 -12.11 -7.95 -12.54
CA LEU A 41 -10.78 -7.33 -12.43
C LEU A 41 -10.70 -6.39 -11.24
N MET A 42 -11.71 -5.53 -11.04
CA MET A 42 -11.74 -4.58 -9.92
C MET A 42 -11.90 -5.28 -8.57
N ARG A 43 -12.68 -6.36 -8.48
CA ARG A 43 -12.75 -7.18 -7.27
C ARG A 43 -11.41 -7.79 -6.92
N PHE A 44 -10.72 -8.34 -7.92
CA PHE A 44 -9.36 -8.88 -7.76
C PHE A 44 -8.37 -7.81 -7.30
N TRP A 45 -8.46 -6.59 -7.85
CA TRP A 45 -7.61 -5.48 -7.48
C TRP A 45 -7.85 -5.04 -6.02
N LEU A 46 -9.10 -4.90 -5.58
CA LEU A 46 -9.45 -4.62 -4.18
C LEU A 46 -8.98 -5.75 -3.22
N GLU A 47 -9.07 -7.00 -3.66
CA GLU A 47 -8.55 -8.15 -2.90
C GLU A 47 -7.02 -8.07 -2.73
N ARG A 48 -6.28 -7.57 -3.74
CA ARG A 48 -4.83 -7.33 -3.59
C ARG A 48 -4.54 -6.32 -2.50
N HIS A 49 -5.29 -5.23 -2.40
CA HIS A 49 -5.15 -4.24 -1.32
C HIS A 49 -5.39 -4.84 0.07
N LEU A 50 -6.41 -5.69 0.19
CA LEU A 50 -6.66 -6.41 1.44
C LEU A 50 -5.48 -7.32 1.80
N ILE A 51 -4.95 -8.07 0.83
CA ILE A 51 -3.79 -8.95 1.02
C ILE A 51 -2.56 -8.15 1.49
N PHE A 52 -2.31 -6.97 0.96
CA PHE A 52 -1.19 -6.13 1.41
C PHE A 52 -1.34 -5.73 2.89
N ARG A 53 -2.53 -5.30 3.30
CA ARG A 53 -2.83 -5.00 4.72
C ARG A 53 -2.65 -6.23 5.62
N GLU A 54 -3.07 -7.42 5.16
CA GLU A 54 -2.92 -8.68 5.89
C GLU A 54 -1.46 -9.11 6.01
N LEU A 55 -0.66 -9.00 4.95
CA LEU A 55 0.76 -9.33 4.96
C LEU A 55 1.54 -8.41 5.90
N GLU A 56 1.26 -7.12 5.88
CA GLU A 56 1.87 -6.15 6.79
C GLU A 56 1.51 -6.42 8.25
N ALA A 57 0.23 -6.67 8.54
CA ALA A 57 -0.23 -7.03 9.88
C ALA A 57 0.43 -8.33 10.38
N ALA A 58 0.60 -9.32 9.49
CA ALA A 58 1.28 -10.57 9.81
C ALA A 58 2.77 -10.34 10.12
N LEU A 59 3.47 -9.53 9.32
CA LEU A 59 4.87 -9.15 9.58
C LEU A 59 5.03 -8.47 10.95
N LEU A 60 4.13 -7.56 11.27
CA LEU A 60 4.11 -6.87 12.56
C LEU A 60 3.85 -7.83 13.73
N ALA A 61 2.89 -8.74 13.58
CA ALA A 61 2.56 -9.74 14.60
C ALA A 61 3.73 -10.70 14.85
N GLU A 62 4.38 -11.20 13.82
CA GLU A 62 5.57 -12.07 13.94
C GLU A 62 6.73 -11.32 14.62
N THR A 63 6.97 -10.05 14.25
CA THR A 63 8.03 -9.23 14.86
C THR A 63 7.79 -9.00 16.34
N ARG A 64 6.55 -8.73 16.74
CA ARG A 64 6.14 -8.60 18.15
C ARG A 64 6.27 -9.90 18.92
N GLY A 65 5.93 -11.02 18.28
CA GLY A 65 6.13 -12.36 18.87
C GLY A 65 7.60 -12.66 19.17
N LEU A 66 8.52 -12.25 18.28
CA LEU A 66 9.96 -12.35 18.54
C LEU A 66 10.40 -11.44 19.73
N LEU A 67 9.92 -10.21 19.79
CA LEU A 67 10.23 -9.28 20.89
C LEU A 67 9.70 -9.77 22.24
N ALA A 68 8.53 -10.41 22.25
CA ALA A 68 7.93 -10.99 23.45
C ALA A 68 8.60 -12.32 23.89
N GLY A 69 9.44 -12.92 23.05
CA GLY A 69 10.02 -14.25 23.31
C GLY A 69 9.08 -15.41 22.98
N ASP A 70 7.97 -15.16 22.29
CA ASP A 70 6.96 -16.16 21.91
C ASP A 70 7.30 -16.86 20.57
N ARG A 71 8.38 -16.44 19.94
CA ARG A 71 8.88 -17.00 18.66
C ARG A 71 10.34 -17.39 18.76
N GLU A 72 10.65 -18.59 18.33
CA GLU A 72 12.03 -19.02 18.15
C GLU A 72 12.68 -18.23 16.99
N PRO A 73 13.89 -17.66 17.18
CA PRO A 73 14.51 -16.80 16.17
C PRO A 73 14.64 -17.42 14.77
N ARG A 74 14.90 -18.74 14.68
CA ARG A 74 15.01 -19.43 13.38
C ARG A 74 13.67 -19.58 12.68
N GLU A 75 12.60 -19.86 13.43
CA GLU A 75 11.24 -19.96 12.89
C GLU A 75 10.77 -18.59 12.42
N PHE A 76 11.01 -17.56 13.24
CA PHE A 76 10.76 -16.16 12.87
C PHE A 76 11.48 -15.78 11.58
N ALA A 77 12.78 -16.13 11.44
CA ALA A 77 13.56 -15.79 10.24
C ALA A 77 12.95 -16.38 8.96
N ALA A 78 12.46 -17.63 9.02
CA ALA A 78 11.78 -18.25 7.89
C ALA A 78 10.46 -17.54 7.52
N GLN A 79 9.67 -17.15 8.53
CA GLN A 79 8.43 -16.39 8.31
C GLN A 79 8.69 -14.98 7.79
N LEU A 80 9.66 -14.26 8.38
CA LEU A 80 10.06 -12.93 7.93
C LEU A 80 10.49 -12.95 6.47
N ALA A 81 11.33 -13.92 6.07
CA ALA A 81 11.76 -14.03 4.69
C ALA A 81 10.59 -14.32 3.74
N ARG A 82 9.68 -15.23 4.11
CA ARG A 82 8.52 -15.60 3.29
C ARG A 82 7.53 -14.44 3.13
N LEU A 83 7.11 -13.86 4.25
CA LEU A 83 6.11 -12.77 4.25
C LEU A 83 6.70 -11.49 3.67
N GLY A 84 7.96 -11.16 4.00
CA GLY A 84 8.64 -9.96 3.52
C GLY A 84 8.84 -10.00 2.01
N ASN A 85 9.29 -11.13 1.44
CA ASN A 85 9.44 -11.26 -0.01
C ASN A 85 8.08 -11.16 -0.73
N ALA A 86 7.03 -11.79 -0.20
CA ALA A 86 5.69 -11.68 -0.78
C ALA A 86 5.19 -10.24 -0.73
N PHE A 87 5.27 -9.58 0.43
CA PHE A 87 4.79 -8.21 0.61
C PHE A 87 5.54 -7.22 -0.29
N LEU A 88 6.88 -7.22 -0.24
CA LEU A 88 7.68 -6.27 -1.00
C LEU A 88 7.58 -6.51 -2.51
N GLY A 89 7.68 -7.77 -2.94
CA GLY A 89 7.65 -8.11 -4.36
C GLY A 89 6.29 -7.85 -5.00
N ASP A 90 5.22 -8.26 -4.33
CA ASP A 90 3.86 -8.11 -4.84
C ASP A 90 3.42 -6.64 -4.85
N LEU A 91 3.73 -5.85 -3.81
CA LEU A 91 3.39 -4.44 -3.74
C LEU A 91 4.14 -3.62 -4.79
N GLN A 92 5.45 -3.89 -4.98
CA GLN A 92 6.24 -3.21 -6.00
C GLN A 92 5.77 -3.54 -7.42
N ALA A 93 5.38 -4.80 -7.69
CA ALA A 93 4.80 -5.18 -8.96
C ALA A 93 3.43 -4.52 -9.21
N HIS A 94 2.61 -4.38 -8.17
CA HIS A 94 1.31 -3.74 -8.19
C HIS A 94 1.43 -2.26 -8.58
N HIS A 95 2.21 -1.46 -7.85
CA HIS A 95 2.48 -0.06 -8.17
C HIS A 95 3.04 0.11 -9.59
N GLY A 96 3.96 -0.77 -10.01
CA GLY A 96 4.51 -0.69 -11.37
C GLY A 96 3.47 -0.93 -12.48
N ILE A 97 2.49 -1.81 -12.26
CA ILE A 97 1.38 -2.04 -13.19
C ILE A 97 0.45 -0.82 -13.23
N GLU A 98 0.17 -0.21 -12.09
CA GLU A 98 -0.68 0.97 -11.98
C GLU A 98 -0.06 2.17 -12.71
N ASP A 99 1.17 2.50 -12.41
CA ASP A 99 1.87 3.64 -13.03
C ASP A 99 2.01 3.48 -14.56
N LEU A 100 2.29 2.27 -15.02
CA LEU A 100 2.56 2.04 -16.44
C LEU A 100 1.30 1.79 -17.29
N HIS A 101 0.25 1.23 -16.68
CA HIS A 101 -0.89 0.73 -17.44
C HIS A 101 -2.24 1.29 -17.00
N PHE A 102 -2.54 1.30 -15.67
CA PHE A 102 -3.86 1.66 -15.18
C PHE A 102 -4.05 3.17 -15.09
N PHE A 103 -3.21 3.89 -14.37
CA PHE A 103 -3.37 5.32 -14.13
C PHE A 103 -3.42 6.15 -15.41
N PRO A 104 -2.56 5.92 -16.44
CA PRO A 104 -2.65 6.65 -17.69
C PRO A 104 -3.96 6.44 -18.46
N ARG A 105 -4.63 5.30 -18.27
CA ARG A 105 -5.95 5.03 -18.88
C ARG A 105 -7.05 5.69 -18.08
N LEU A 106 -7.05 5.55 -16.75
CA LEU A 106 -8.07 6.08 -15.84
C LEU A 106 -8.13 7.60 -15.84
N GLN A 107 -7.00 8.30 -15.93
CA GLN A 107 -6.92 9.76 -16.05
C GLN A 107 -7.73 10.32 -17.23
N ARG A 108 -7.86 9.53 -18.30
CA ARG A 108 -8.58 9.95 -19.52
C ARG A 108 -10.09 9.77 -19.40
N LEU A 109 -10.56 8.96 -18.47
CA LEU A 109 -11.99 8.65 -18.30
C LEU A 109 -12.74 9.79 -17.61
N ASP A 110 -12.09 10.47 -16.66
CA ASP A 110 -12.68 11.62 -15.98
C ASP A 110 -11.63 12.69 -15.65
N THR A 111 -11.70 13.81 -16.35
CA THR A 111 -10.74 14.90 -16.19
C THR A 111 -10.88 15.67 -14.88
N ARG A 112 -12.02 15.51 -14.16
CA ARG A 112 -12.24 16.18 -12.86
C ARG A 112 -11.27 15.66 -11.79
N ILE A 113 -10.85 14.41 -11.90
CA ILE A 113 -9.97 13.75 -10.92
C ILE A 113 -8.61 13.34 -11.50
N ALA A 114 -8.30 13.75 -12.74
CA ALA A 114 -7.06 13.34 -13.42
C ALA A 114 -5.80 13.62 -12.58
N THR A 115 -5.73 14.76 -11.90
CA THR A 115 -4.61 15.11 -11.00
C THR A 115 -4.51 14.23 -9.76
N GLY A 116 -5.55 13.45 -9.45
CA GLY A 116 -5.52 12.45 -8.38
C GLY A 116 -4.58 11.29 -8.70
N PHE A 117 -4.50 10.89 -9.96
CA PHE A 117 -3.57 9.84 -10.38
C PHE A 117 -2.11 10.31 -10.35
N ASP A 118 -1.85 11.60 -10.66
CA ASP A 118 -0.52 12.20 -10.47
C ASP A 118 -0.12 12.23 -8.98
N LEU A 119 -1.12 12.40 -8.09
CA LEU A 119 -0.92 12.34 -6.64
C LEU A 119 -0.58 10.92 -6.18
N LEU A 120 -1.29 9.90 -6.69
CA LEU A 120 -1.02 8.48 -6.36
C LEU A 120 0.36 8.03 -6.86
N GLU A 121 0.75 8.41 -8.09
CA GLU A 121 2.10 8.16 -8.60
C GLU A 121 3.17 8.82 -7.71
N ALA A 122 2.93 10.04 -7.24
CA ALA A 122 3.83 10.69 -6.28
C ALA A 122 3.89 9.94 -4.94
N ASP A 123 2.80 9.33 -4.49
CA ASP A 123 2.79 8.48 -3.30
C ASP A 123 3.66 7.24 -3.46
N HIS A 124 3.63 6.59 -4.62
CA HIS A 124 4.52 5.45 -4.91
C HIS A 124 5.98 5.85 -4.73
N HIS A 125 6.36 7.05 -5.20
CA HIS A 125 7.70 7.59 -4.99
C HIS A 125 8.03 7.91 -3.53
N GLU A 126 7.04 8.24 -2.69
CA GLU A 126 7.23 8.42 -1.24
C GLU A 126 7.28 7.08 -0.48
N ILE A 127 6.58 6.05 -0.96
CA ILE A 127 6.52 4.70 -0.38
C ILE A 127 7.81 3.91 -0.67
N GLU A 128 8.34 3.97 -1.89
CA GLU A 128 9.50 3.17 -2.33
C GLU A 128 10.72 3.25 -1.38
N PRO A 129 11.19 4.42 -0.92
CA PRO A 129 12.30 4.48 0.05
C PRO A 129 11.99 3.79 1.38
N ARG A 130 10.70 3.71 1.76
CA ARG A 130 10.28 3.02 3.00
C ARG A 130 10.29 1.51 2.84
N LEU A 131 9.86 1.02 1.67
CA LEU A 131 9.98 -0.40 1.34
C LEU A 131 11.44 -0.84 1.33
N GLN A 132 12.33 -0.01 0.78
CA GLN A 132 13.77 -0.26 0.83
C GLN A 132 14.29 -0.28 2.27
N ALA A 133 13.93 0.70 3.11
CA ALA A 133 14.33 0.73 4.51
C ALA A 133 13.80 -0.49 5.28
N LEU A 134 12.57 -0.93 5.02
CA LEU A 134 12.01 -2.15 5.60
C LEU A 134 12.83 -3.38 5.20
N ALA A 135 13.19 -3.52 3.91
CA ALA A 135 14.02 -4.61 3.42
C ALA A 135 15.41 -4.63 4.09
N GLU A 136 16.03 -3.46 4.25
CA GLU A 136 17.32 -3.32 4.93
C GLU A 136 17.25 -3.75 6.40
N ARG A 137 16.19 -3.34 7.13
CA ARG A 137 15.99 -3.74 8.54
C ARG A 137 15.73 -5.24 8.66
N ALA A 138 14.90 -5.80 7.77
CA ALA A 138 14.62 -7.23 7.74
C ALA A 138 15.91 -8.03 7.47
N ASN A 139 16.69 -7.66 6.46
CA ASN A 139 17.93 -8.33 6.10
C ASN A 139 18.98 -8.24 7.23
N ALA A 140 19.11 -7.10 7.90
CA ALA A 140 20.01 -6.94 9.04
C ALA A 140 19.59 -7.86 10.21
N LEU A 141 18.30 -7.99 10.50
CA LEU A 141 17.79 -8.88 11.54
C LEU A 141 18.01 -10.35 11.18
N LEU A 142 17.77 -10.74 9.93
CA LEU A 142 18.05 -12.09 9.42
C LEU A 142 19.53 -12.46 9.54
N ALA A 143 20.42 -11.51 9.27
CA ALA A 143 21.88 -11.70 9.44
C ALA A 143 22.23 -11.92 10.92
N ALA A 144 21.71 -11.09 11.84
CA ALA A 144 21.93 -11.23 13.27
C ALA A 144 21.47 -12.61 13.79
N ILE A 145 20.28 -13.07 13.36
CA ILE A 145 19.76 -14.39 13.73
C ILE A 145 20.69 -15.50 13.23
N ARG A 146 21.15 -15.44 11.99
CA ARG A 146 22.07 -16.42 11.40
C ARG A 146 23.39 -16.50 12.16
N GLU A 147 23.87 -15.39 12.67
CA GLU A 147 25.12 -15.27 13.43
C GLU A 147 24.96 -15.60 14.93
N GLY A 148 23.74 -15.84 15.40
CA GLY A 148 23.44 -16.08 16.82
C GLY A 148 23.60 -14.81 17.67
N ALA A 149 23.54 -13.63 17.07
CA ALA A 149 23.64 -12.35 17.76
C ALA A 149 22.32 -11.97 18.44
N PRO A 150 22.33 -11.02 19.41
CA PRO A 150 21.12 -10.51 20.04
C PRO A 150 20.16 -9.89 19.02
N THR A 151 18.86 -10.21 19.12
CA THR A 151 17.85 -9.85 18.13
C THR A 151 16.95 -8.68 18.55
N ALA A 152 16.87 -8.37 19.85
CA ALA A 152 15.89 -7.41 20.40
C ALA A 152 15.97 -6.02 19.75
N ASP A 153 17.16 -5.45 19.61
CA ASP A 153 17.34 -4.12 18.99
C ASP A 153 16.99 -4.14 17.49
N GLY A 154 17.34 -5.22 16.79
CA GLY A 154 17.00 -5.42 15.38
C GLY A 154 15.49 -5.53 15.16
N ALA A 155 14.83 -6.34 15.97
CA ALA A 155 13.38 -6.52 15.96
C ALA A 155 12.63 -5.22 16.31
N GLY A 156 13.10 -4.47 17.32
CA GLY A 156 12.53 -3.17 17.67
C GLY A 156 12.63 -2.14 16.53
N ARG A 157 13.76 -2.13 15.79
CA ARG A 157 13.89 -1.27 14.60
C ARG A 157 12.98 -1.70 13.45
N LEU A 158 12.82 -3.01 13.24
CA LEU A 158 11.91 -3.55 12.25
C LEU A 158 10.45 -3.22 12.58
N GLU A 159 10.03 -3.40 13.84
CA GLU A 159 8.69 -3.02 14.31
C GLU A 159 8.40 -1.54 14.06
N ALA A 160 9.35 -0.66 14.42
CA ALA A 160 9.20 0.77 14.22
C ALA A 160 9.03 1.15 12.75
N GLU A 161 9.71 0.45 11.83
CA GLU A 161 9.57 0.69 10.39
C GLU A 161 8.24 0.18 9.85
N LEU A 162 7.79 -1.01 10.27
CA LEU A 162 6.47 -1.55 9.93
C LEU A 162 5.36 -0.61 10.37
N LEU A 163 5.40 -0.10 11.61
CA LEU A 163 4.38 0.84 12.11
C LEU A 163 4.35 2.18 11.34
N ARG A 164 5.50 2.66 10.88
CA ARG A 164 5.55 3.85 10.03
C ARG A 164 4.96 3.57 8.66
N LEU A 165 5.35 2.46 8.03
CA LEU A 165 4.85 2.07 6.72
C LEU A 165 3.34 1.84 6.74
N GLN A 166 2.79 1.23 7.80
CA GLN A 166 1.36 0.96 7.94
C GLN A 166 0.50 2.19 7.75
N GLY A 167 0.85 3.31 8.42
CA GLY A 167 0.09 4.54 8.28
C GLY A 167 0.14 5.15 6.87
N PHE A 168 1.29 5.00 6.19
CA PHE A 168 1.47 5.45 4.81
C PHE A 168 0.68 4.58 3.83
N LEU A 169 0.84 3.28 3.94
CA LEU A 169 0.19 2.33 3.04
C LEU A 169 -1.33 2.40 3.17
N ASP A 170 -1.83 2.44 4.40
CA ASP A 170 -3.28 2.53 4.66
C ASP A 170 -3.89 3.80 4.06
N ARG A 171 -3.20 4.93 4.17
CA ARG A 171 -3.62 6.19 3.56
C ARG A 171 -3.62 6.09 2.05
N HIS A 172 -2.51 5.65 1.47
CA HIS A 172 -2.35 5.49 0.03
C HIS A 172 -3.42 4.58 -0.56
N LEU A 173 -3.54 3.34 -0.07
CA LEU A 173 -4.53 2.38 -0.58
C LEU A 173 -5.97 2.87 -0.42
N THR A 174 -6.28 3.62 0.65
CA THR A 174 -7.61 4.21 0.84
C THR A 174 -7.89 5.30 -0.18
N ASP A 175 -6.95 6.22 -0.38
CA ASP A 175 -7.09 7.32 -1.34
C ASP A 175 -7.18 6.79 -2.78
N GLU A 176 -6.42 5.77 -3.09
CA GLU A 176 -6.43 5.11 -4.39
C GLU A 176 -7.76 4.39 -4.64
N GLU A 177 -8.26 3.61 -3.70
CA GLU A 177 -9.59 2.99 -3.79
C GLU A 177 -10.69 4.04 -4.05
N ASP A 178 -10.62 5.20 -3.35
CA ASP A 178 -11.58 6.31 -3.47
C ASP A 178 -11.50 7.03 -4.83
N LEU A 179 -10.38 6.94 -5.55
CA LEU A 179 -10.24 7.46 -6.91
C LEU A 179 -10.60 6.41 -7.98
N VAL A 180 -10.01 5.24 -7.90
CA VAL A 180 -10.06 4.20 -8.93
C VAL A 180 -11.45 3.57 -9.04
N VAL A 181 -12.03 3.13 -7.91
CA VAL A 181 -13.30 2.41 -7.95
C VAL A 181 -14.43 3.27 -8.51
N PRO A 182 -14.65 4.51 -8.05
CA PRO A 182 -15.70 5.38 -8.60
C PRO A 182 -15.53 5.69 -10.09
N VAL A 183 -14.31 5.88 -10.57
CA VAL A 183 -14.05 6.08 -12.01
C VAL A 183 -14.52 4.89 -12.83
N ILE A 184 -14.24 3.69 -12.37
CA ILE A 184 -14.63 2.45 -13.07
C ILE A 184 -16.15 2.26 -13.02
N LEU A 185 -16.78 2.52 -11.87
CA LEU A 185 -18.23 2.42 -11.74
C LEU A 185 -18.97 3.42 -12.66
N ALA A 186 -18.40 4.60 -12.86
CA ALA A 186 -18.93 5.64 -13.75
C ALA A 186 -18.72 5.32 -15.23
N ASN A 187 -17.73 4.48 -15.60
CA ASN A 187 -17.32 4.20 -16.98
C ASN A 187 -17.35 2.68 -17.28
N PRO A 188 -18.53 2.04 -17.33
CA PRO A 188 -18.65 0.59 -17.45
C PRO A 188 -18.11 0.02 -18.77
N ASP A 189 -18.02 0.85 -19.80
CA ASP A 189 -17.53 0.46 -21.13
C ASP A 189 -16.04 0.75 -21.33
N ALA A 190 -15.33 1.17 -20.27
CA ALA A 190 -13.90 1.43 -20.35
C ALA A 190 -13.13 0.12 -20.59
N ASP A 191 -12.34 0.08 -21.65
CA ASP A 191 -11.41 -1.02 -21.94
C ASP A 191 -10.17 -0.86 -21.03
N LEU A 192 -10.09 -1.70 -20.02
CA LEU A 192 -8.99 -1.74 -19.06
C LEU A 192 -8.12 -3.00 -19.20
N ASP A 193 -8.45 -3.89 -20.16
CA ASP A 193 -7.69 -5.10 -20.46
C ASP A 193 -6.43 -4.82 -21.29
#